data_535d16dd6acab2afd133620fb57c49c0
#
_entry.id   535d16dd6acab2afd133620fb57c49c0
#
_cell.length_a   1.000
_cell.length_b   1.000
_cell.length_c   1.000
_cell.angle_alpha   90.00
_cell.angle_beta   90.00
_cell.angle_gamma   90.00
#
_symmetry.space_group_name_H-M   'P 1'
#
loop_
_entity.id
_entity.type
_entity.pdbx_description
1 polymer ?
#
loop_
_entity_poly.entity_id
_entity_poly.type
_entity_poly.pdbx_seq_one_letter_code
_entity_poly.pdbx_strand_id
1 'polypeptide(L)'
;MNFKVEGKPVFAYTAAREPDPRKPALVFVHGAGLDHSWFGLQSRYFGYHGWNVLALDLPGHGRSEGPPIPSIEAMADWVLEVLKRVKIQKPGVIGHSMGSLIALEYAARHAAERIALIGTAYPMPVSAAFLEAARNDQHAAFDMETIWGHAPQVPLGGNPNPGMWMYGDTLARLRRLAPGVLYNDLKACNDYAGGLESAAKLRCPALFILGRRDVMTPPRAAQPLIEKIKGAKAVTLDASGHSLMAEAPDATLDALIEFFPRGADL
;
A
#
# COMPACT_ATOMS: atom_id res chain seq x y z
N MET A 1 14.72 9.52 -3.90
CA MET A 1 14.61 10.63 -4.88
C MET A 1 13.74 11.72 -4.30
N ASN A 2 14.16 12.97 -4.44
CA ASN A 2 13.35 14.14 -4.04
C ASN A 2 12.97 14.94 -5.29
N PHE A 3 11.73 15.35 -5.38
CA PHE A 3 11.20 16.18 -6.50
C PHE A 3 10.01 17.01 -6.02
N LYS A 4 9.37 17.75 -6.91
CA LYS A 4 8.19 18.55 -6.54
C LYS A 4 6.99 18.15 -7.38
N VAL A 5 5.83 18.05 -6.74
CA VAL A 5 4.52 17.93 -7.38
C VAL A 5 3.67 19.10 -6.88
N GLU A 6 3.10 19.87 -7.80
CA GLU A 6 2.34 21.08 -7.49
C GLU A 6 3.07 22.06 -6.54
N GLY A 7 4.39 22.16 -6.71
CA GLY A 7 5.24 23.04 -5.93
C GLY A 7 5.68 22.48 -4.56
N LYS A 8 5.09 21.38 -4.07
CA LYS A 8 5.41 20.77 -2.76
C LYS A 8 6.48 19.69 -2.90
N PRO A 9 7.43 19.59 -1.95
CA PRO A 9 8.41 18.52 -1.89
C PRO A 9 7.76 17.14 -1.76
N VAL A 10 8.21 16.21 -2.58
CA VAL A 10 7.78 14.80 -2.60
C VAL A 10 8.99 13.90 -2.50
N PHE A 11 8.88 12.84 -1.74
CA PHE A 11 9.86 11.79 -1.65
C PHE A 11 9.34 10.47 -2.22
N ALA A 12 10.20 9.80 -3.00
CA ALA A 12 10.02 8.42 -3.38
C ALA A 12 11.33 7.64 -3.17
N TYR A 13 11.27 6.47 -2.56
CA TYR A 13 12.39 5.54 -2.54
C TYR A 13 12.53 4.88 -3.90
N THR A 14 13.75 4.90 -4.46
CA THR A 14 14.06 4.40 -5.82
C THR A 14 15.19 3.37 -5.82
N ALA A 15 15.42 2.68 -4.70
CA ALA A 15 16.58 1.81 -4.51
C ALA A 15 17.94 2.52 -4.79
N ALA A 16 18.01 3.82 -4.47
CA ALA A 16 19.15 4.70 -4.76
C ALA A 16 19.57 4.75 -6.24
N ARG A 17 18.62 4.55 -7.16
CA ARG A 17 18.84 4.59 -8.61
C ARG A 17 18.00 5.68 -9.25
N GLU A 18 18.55 6.30 -10.31
CA GLU A 18 17.77 7.17 -11.18
C GLU A 18 16.85 6.32 -12.08
N PRO A 19 15.60 6.73 -12.29
CA PRO A 19 14.70 6.04 -13.22
C PRO A 19 15.27 5.97 -14.64
N ASP A 20 15.32 4.77 -15.22
CA ASP A 20 15.72 4.53 -16.61
C ASP A 20 14.44 4.37 -17.46
N PRO A 21 14.16 5.23 -18.43
CA PRO A 21 12.92 5.16 -19.23
C PRO A 21 12.76 3.88 -20.06
N ARG A 22 13.83 3.10 -20.21
CA ARG A 22 13.80 1.81 -20.92
C ARG A 22 13.35 0.64 -20.04
N LYS A 23 13.31 0.84 -18.72
CA LYS A 23 12.95 -0.21 -17.76
C LYS A 23 11.48 -0.13 -17.37
N PRO A 24 10.83 -1.28 -17.13
CA PRO A 24 9.51 -1.28 -16.53
C PRO A 24 9.55 -0.65 -15.14
N ALA A 25 8.40 -0.15 -14.67
CA ALA A 25 8.31 0.56 -13.40
C ALA A 25 7.27 -0.07 -12.47
N LEU A 26 7.62 -0.12 -11.18
CA LEU A 26 6.72 -0.48 -10.09
C LEU A 26 6.56 0.70 -9.14
N VAL A 27 5.32 1.01 -8.83
CA VAL A 27 4.94 2.01 -7.84
C VAL A 27 4.35 1.32 -6.63
N PHE A 28 4.87 1.62 -5.45
CA PHE A 28 4.39 1.09 -4.18
C PHE A 28 3.69 2.20 -3.40
N VAL A 29 2.46 1.94 -2.99
CA VAL A 29 1.61 2.88 -2.26
C VAL A 29 1.26 2.29 -0.91
N HIS A 30 1.69 2.96 0.16
CA HIS A 30 1.53 2.49 1.54
C HIS A 30 0.09 2.59 2.07
N GLY A 31 -0.17 1.94 3.20
CA GLY A 31 -1.42 2.02 3.95
C GLY A 31 -1.56 3.27 4.80
N ALA A 32 -2.69 3.41 5.48
CA ALA A 32 -2.99 4.52 6.37
C ALA A 32 -1.88 4.72 7.42
N GLY A 33 -1.43 5.96 7.60
CA GLY A 33 -0.43 6.32 8.59
C GLY A 33 0.98 5.78 8.38
N LEU A 34 1.27 5.12 7.27
CA LEU A 34 2.57 4.50 6.96
C LEU A 34 3.42 5.38 6.03
N ASP A 35 4.52 4.87 5.54
CA ASP A 35 5.42 5.52 4.61
C ASP A 35 6.09 4.49 3.63
N HIS A 36 6.93 4.98 2.71
CA HIS A 36 7.65 4.15 1.73
C HIS A 36 8.41 2.98 2.35
N SER A 37 8.89 3.10 3.57
CA SER A 37 9.72 2.07 4.23
C SER A 37 8.93 0.82 4.60
N TRP A 38 7.58 0.89 4.56
CA TRP A 38 6.70 -0.26 4.73
C TRP A 38 6.95 -1.37 3.71
N PHE A 39 7.34 -1.00 2.50
CA PHE A 39 7.73 -1.92 1.43
C PHE A 39 9.23 -2.12 1.31
N GLY A 40 10.02 -1.84 2.36
CA GLY A 40 11.47 -1.79 2.31
C GLY A 40 12.12 -3.05 1.73
N LEU A 41 11.62 -4.24 2.08
CA LEU A 41 12.14 -5.51 1.57
C LEU A 41 11.74 -5.73 0.11
N GLN A 42 10.45 -5.59 -0.21
CA GLN A 42 9.88 -5.86 -1.52
C GLN A 42 10.40 -4.86 -2.57
N SER A 43 10.30 -3.57 -2.27
CA SER A 43 10.74 -2.51 -3.19
C SER A 43 12.24 -2.57 -3.48
N ARG A 44 13.05 -2.91 -2.46
CA ARG A 44 14.49 -3.10 -2.63
C ARG A 44 14.80 -4.24 -3.59
N TYR A 45 14.14 -5.39 -3.45
CA TYR A 45 14.33 -6.52 -4.34
C TYR A 45 14.14 -6.10 -5.81
N PHE A 46 12.98 -5.52 -6.15
CA PHE A 46 12.69 -5.12 -7.52
C PHE A 46 13.68 -4.07 -8.06
N GLY A 47 14.07 -3.11 -7.23
CA GLY A 47 15.07 -2.10 -7.60
C GLY A 47 16.44 -2.70 -7.97
N TYR A 48 16.82 -3.81 -7.36
CA TYR A 48 18.06 -4.52 -7.70
C TYR A 48 17.90 -5.56 -8.81
N HIS A 49 16.64 -5.83 -9.23
CA HIS A 49 16.31 -6.84 -10.23
C HIS A 49 15.69 -6.26 -11.51
N GLY A 50 16.18 -5.11 -11.94
CA GLY A 50 15.87 -4.59 -13.29
C GLY A 50 14.65 -3.69 -13.41
N TRP A 51 13.98 -3.34 -12.30
CA TRP A 51 12.84 -2.45 -12.30
C TRP A 51 13.20 -1.02 -11.89
N ASN A 52 12.51 -0.05 -12.48
CA ASN A 52 12.37 1.25 -11.84
C ASN A 52 11.42 1.08 -10.66
N VAL A 53 11.82 1.54 -9.48
CA VAL A 53 10.99 1.46 -8.29
C VAL A 53 10.67 2.86 -7.79
N LEU A 54 9.41 3.10 -7.46
CA LEU A 54 8.97 4.27 -6.73
C LEU A 54 8.11 3.80 -5.55
N ALA A 55 8.69 3.68 -4.36
CA ALA A 55 7.89 3.55 -3.14
C ALA A 55 7.64 4.98 -2.62
N LEU A 56 6.38 5.38 -2.67
CA LEU A 56 5.96 6.76 -2.44
C LEU A 56 5.75 7.03 -0.96
N ASP A 57 6.08 8.25 -0.54
CA ASP A 57 5.46 8.88 0.62
C ASP A 57 4.32 9.76 0.12
N LEU A 58 3.09 9.46 0.53
CA LEU A 58 1.94 10.32 0.23
C LEU A 58 2.10 11.69 0.92
N PRO A 59 1.44 12.76 0.45
CA PRO A 59 1.46 14.06 1.13
C PRO A 59 1.08 13.95 2.60
N GLY A 60 1.89 14.57 3.48
CA GLY A 60 1.74 14.49 4.94
C GLY A 60 2.38 13.26 5.58
N HIS A 61 3.00 12.37 4.79
CA HIS A 61 3.64 11.14 5.27
C HIS A 61 5.15 11.15 5.04
N GLY A 62 5.87 10.44 5.91
CA GLY A 62 7.30 10.19 5.76
C GLY A 62 8.11 11.46 5.51
N ARG A 63 8.60 11.61 4.29
CA ARG A 63 9.45 12.72 3.82
C ARG A 63 8.76 13.62 2.81
N SER A 64 7.51 13.35 2.46
CA SER A 64 6.70 14.20 1.58
C SER A 64 5.98 15.28 2.37
N GLU A 65 6.05 16.51 1.87
CA GLU A 65 5.39 17.66 2.51
C GLU A 65 3.95 17.85 2.02
N GLY A 66 3.20 18.61 2.79
CA GLY A 66 1.84 19.01 2.49
C GLY A 66 0.82 18.41 3.43
N PRO A 67 -0.43 18.88 3.37
CA PRO A 67 -1.51 18.24 4.11
C PRO A 67 -1.82 16.88 3.50
N PRO A 68 -2.33 15.91 4.29
CA PRO A 68 -2.81 14.65 3.76
C PRO A 68 -3.97 14.88 2.79
N ILE A 69 -4.07 14.02 1.79
CA ILE A 69 -5.13 14.10 0.77
C ILE A 69 -6.41 13.45 1.31
N PRO A 70 -7.59 14.08 1.18
CA PRO A 70 -8.77 13.66 1.93
C PRO A 70 -9.59 12.52 1.30
N SER A 71 -9.29 12.05 0.10
CA SER A 71 -10.04 10.97 -0.54
C SER A 71 -9.15 10.05 -1.38
N ILE A 72 -9.58 8.79 -1.54
CA ILE A 72 -8.90 7.78 -2.35
C ILE A 72 -8.74 8.23 -3.81
N GLU A 73 -9.80 8.83 -4.36
CA GLU A 73 -9.82 9.34 -5.73
C GLU A 73 -8.76 10.42 -5.95
N ALA A 74 -8.68 11.38 -5.02
CA ALA A 74 -7.70 12.45 -5.10
C ALA A 74 -6.27 11.94 -4.87
N MET A 75 -6.08 10.93 -4.01
CA MET A 75 -4.78 10.26 -3.84
C MET A 75 -4.36 9.55 -5.13
N ALA A 76 -5.29 8.90 -5.84
CA ALA A 76 -5.01 8.27 -7.13
C ALA A 76 -4.64 9.30 -8.22
N ASP A 77 -5.30 10.46 -8.24
CA ASP A 77 -4.93 11.57 -9.13
C ASP A 77 -3.55 12.13 -8.80
N TRP A 78 -3.22 12.23 -7.52
CA TRP A 78 -1.89 12.66 -7.11
C TRP A 78 -0.80 11.66 -7.54
N VAL A 79 -1.06 10.35 -7.46
CA VAL A 79 -0.14 9.32 -8.00
C VAL A 79 0.10 9.54 -9.49
N LEU A 80 -0.94 9.88 -10.28
CA LEU A 80 -0.78 10.22 -11.69
C LEU A 80 0.16 11.42 -11.89
N GLU A 81 0.01 12.49 -11.09
CA GLU A 81 0.88 13.67 -11.21
C GLU A 81 2.34 13.34 -10.86
N VAL A 82 2.57 12.47 -9.85
CA VAL A 82 3.91 11.93 -9.57
C VAL A 82 4.49 11.23 -10.80
N LEU A 83 3.72 10.34 -11.42
CA LEU A 83 4.16 9.55 -12.57
C LEU A 83 4.43 10.40 -13.81
N LYS A 84 3.61 11.41 -14.07
CA LYS A 84 3.86 12.41 -15.11
C LYS A 84 5.20 13.13 -14.86
N ARG A 85 5.46 13.50 -13.60
CA ARG A 85 6.69 14.23 -13.22
C ARG A 85 7.94 13.39 -13.46
N VAL A 86 7.88 12.08 -13.22
CA VAL A 86 9.01 11.15 -13.44
C VAL A 86 8.97 10.46 -14.81
N LYS A 87 8.01 10.81 -15.68
CA LYS A 87 7.84 10.31 -17.06
C LYS A 87 7.60 8.80 -17.16
N ILE A 88 6.88 8.24 -16.20
CA ILE A 88 6.43 6.84 -16.24
C ILE A 88 4.98 6.82 -16.72
N GLN A 89 4.68 6.03 -17.78
CA GLN A 89 3.38 6.04 -18.42
C GLN A 89 2.48 4.88 -18.04
N LYS A 90 3.02 3.68 -17.86
CA LYS A 90 2.26 2.46 -17.62
C LYS A 90 2.93 1.60 -16.54
N PRO A 91 2.88 2.02 -15.27
CA PRO A 91 3.51 1.28 -14.18
C PRO A 91 2.73 0.02 -13.81
N GLY A 92 3.41 -0.94 -13.15
CA GLY A 92 2.77 -1.82 -12.19
C GLY A 92 2.50 -1.05 -10.90
N VAL A 93 1.32 -1.18 -10.32
CA VAL A 93 0.97 -0.49 -9.07
C VAL A 93 0.69 -1.50 -7.96
N ILE A 94 1.41 -1.37 -6.85
CA ILE A 94 1.31 -2.26 -5.70
C ILE A 94 0.84 -1.40 -4.53
N GLY A 95 -0.32 -1.71 -3.98
CA GLY A 95 -0.90 -0.98 -2.86
C GLY A 95 -1.19 -1.89 -1.68
N HIS A 96 -0.95 -1.40 -0.46
CA HIS A 96 -1.30 -2.06 0.78
C HIS A 96 -2.42 -1.30 1.49
N SER A 97 -3.45 -2.02 1.97
CA SER A 97 -4.53 -1.44 2.76
C SER A 97 -5.18 -0.24 2.03
N MET A 98 -5.17 0.97 2.60
CA MET A 98 -5.54 2.21 1.90
C MET A 98 -4.90 2.32 0.51
N GLY A 99 -3.60 2.02 0.41
CA GLY A 99 -2.88 2.04 -0.86
C GLY A 99 -3.43 1.07 -1.90
N SER A 100 -4.10 -0.01 -1.49
CA SER A 100 -4.76 -0.95 -2.40
C SER A 100 -5.99 -0.33 -3.06
N LEU A 101 -6.74 0.48 -2.33
CA LEU A 101 -7.87 1.24 -2.89
C LEU A 101 -7.37 2.31 -3.87
N ILE A 102 -6.26 2.98 -3.52
CA ILE A 102 -5.61 3.97 -4.40
C ILE A 102 -5.12 3.28 -5.69
N ALA A 103 -4.50 2.10 -5.60
CA ALA A 103 -4.03 1.35 -6.75
C ALA A 103 -5.19 0.91 -7.67
N LEU A 104 -6.30 0.46 -7.09
CA LEU A 104 -7.51 0.10 -7.82
C LEU A 104 -8.10 1.31 -8.55
N GLU A 105 -8.29 2.41 -7.83
CA GLU A 105 -8.85 3.66 -8.36
C GLU A 105 -7.97 4.25 -9.46
N TYR A 106 -6.64 4.24 -9.26
CA TYR A 106 -5.68 4.66 -10.27
C TYR A 106 -5.83 3.84 -11.56
N ALA A 107 -5.81 2.50 -11.46
CA ALA A 107 -5.83 1.62 -12.63
C ALA A 107 -7.19 1.58 -13.35
N ALA A 108 -8.28 1.93 -12.67
CA ALA A 108 -9.59 2.08 -13.27
C ALA A 108 -9.69 3.30 -14.19
N ARG A 109 -8.93 4.35 -13.91
CA ARG A 109 -8.97 5.64 -14.62
C ARG A 109 -7.75 5.91 -15.49
N HIS A 110 -6.63 5.27 -15.20
CA HIS A 110 -5.35 5.52 -15.86
C HIS A 110 -4.67 4.22 -16.32
N ALA A 111 -3.68 4.34 -17.18
CA ALA A 111 -2.95 3.18 -17.70
C ALA A 111 -2.08 2.56 -16.61
N ALA A 112 -2.36 1.30 -16.29
CA ALA A 112 -1.51 0.45 -15.48
C ALA A 112 -1.15 -0.83 -16.25
N GLU A 113 0.04 -1.38 -16.00
CA GLU A 113 0.43 -2.66 -16.56
C GLU A 113 -0.27 -3.81 -15.82
N ARG A 114 -0.20 -3.78 -14.49
CA ARG A 114 -0.78 -4.74 -13.55
C ARG A 114 -0.99 -4.05 -12.21
N ILE A 115 -1.86 -4.58 -11.36
CA ILE A 115 -2.00 -4.11 -9.98
C ILE A 115 -1.89 -5.27 -8.98
N ALA A 116 -1.27 -5.02 -7.84
CA ALA A 116 -1.32 -5.93 -6.70
C ALA A 116 -1.95 -5.21 -5.50
N LEU A 117 -2.99 -5.83 -4.95
CA LEU A 117 -3.80 -5.33 -3.85
C LEU A 117 -3.51 -6.20 -2.62
N ILE A 118 -2.73 -5.65 -1.68
CA ILE A 118 -2.26 -6.35 -0.49
C ILE A 118 -3.10 -5.92 0.72
N GLY A 119 -3.67 -6.87 1.47
CA GLY A 119 -4.50 -6.55 2.64
C GLY A 119 -5.64 -5.60 2.28
N THR A 120 -6.44 -5.96 1.31
CA THR A 120 -7.53 -5.12 0.78
C THR A 120 -8.90 -5.61 1.24
N ALA A 121 -9.85 -4.70 1.28
CA ALA A 121 -11.27 -4.96 1.53
C ALA A 121 -12.14 -3.98 0.74
N TYR A 122 -13.38 -4.36 0.44
CA TYR A 122 -14.37 -3.42 -0.06
C TYR A 122 -15.82 -3.86 0.30
N PRO A 123 -16.62 -2.97 0.89
CA PRO A 123 -16.19 -1.67 1.45
C PRO A 123 -15.08 -1.85 2.49
N MET A 124 -14.36 -0.76 2.81
CA MET A 124 -13.33 -0.75 3.84
C MET A 124 -13.80 0.11 5.04
N PRO A 125 -14.81 -0.37 5.80
CA PRO A 125 -15.33 0.39 6.92
C PRO A 125 -14.31 0.44 8.06
N VAL A 126 -14.19 1.60 8.67
CA VAL A 126 -13.39 1.81 9.87
C VAL A 126 -14.33 1.92 11.07
N SER A 127 -14.04 1.22 12.16
CA SER A 127 -14.89 1.26 13.34
C SER A 127 -14.99 2.67 13.92
N ALA A 128 -16.16 3.03 14.45
CA ALA A 128 -16.37 4.35 15.07
C ALA A 128 -15.37 4.62 16.20
N ALA A 129 -15.02 3.60 16.99
CA ALA A 129 -14.04 3.70 18.07
C ALA A 129 -12.64 4.05 17.54
N PHE A 130 -12.24 3.47 16.39
CA PHE A 130 -10.92 3.75 15.80
C PHE A 130 -10.87 5.14 15.17
N LEU A 131 -11.92 5.56 14.47
CA LEU A 131 -12.03 6.93 13.95
C LEU A 131 -12.02 7.97 15.07
N GLU A 132 -12.74 7.72 16.17
CA GLU A 132 -12.77 8.60 17.32
C GLU A 132 -11.41 8.69 18.01
N ALA A 133 -10.74 7.55 18.22
CA ALA A 133 -9.39 7.52 18.75
C ALA A 133 -8.41 8.29 17.84
N ALA A 134 -8.42 8.05 16.53
CA ALA A 134 -7.56 8.75 15.59
C ALA A 134 -7.80 10.26 15.55
N ARG A 135 -9.01 10.71 15.88
CA ARG A 135 -9.37 12.13 15.93
C ARG A 135 -8.96 12.80 17.21
N ASN A 136 -9.15 12.15 18.37
CA ASN A 136 -9.09 12.78 19.68
C ASN A 136 -8.01 12.19 20.60
N ASP A 137 -7.54 10.97 20.34
CA ASP A 137 -6.49 10.29 21.10
C ASP A 137 -5.59 9.50 20.15
N GLN A 138 -4.68 10.21 19.51
CA GLN A 138 -3.78 9.62 18.49
C GLN A 138 -2.95 8.45 19.03
N HIS A 139 -2.57 8.46 20.32
CA HIS A 139 -1.80 7.35 20.91
C HIS A 139 -2.64 6.07 21.00
N ALA A 140 -3.89 6.16 21.45
CA ALA A 140 -4.80 5.02 21.45
C ALA A 140 -5.04 4.49 20.04
N ALA A 141 -5.16 5.36 19.04
CA ALA A 141 -5.27 4.95 17.64
C ALA A 141 -4.02 4.20 17.14
N PHE A 142 -2.82 4.64 17.51
CA PHE A 142 -1.57 3.96 17.15
C PHE A 142 -1.49 2.56 17.76
N ASP A 143 -1.93 2.41 18.99
CA ASP A 143 -2.00 1.11 19.66
C ASP A 143 -3.02 0.18 18.98
N MET A 144 -4.21 0.70 18.62
CA MET A 144 -5.22 -0.05 17.85
C MET A 144 -4.69 -0.50 16.49
N GLU A 145 -4.08 0.42 15.71
CA GLU A 145 -3.47 0.12 14.41
C GLU A 145 -2.40 -0.98 14.55
N THR A 146 -1.55 -0.86 15.56
CA THR A 146 -0.46 -1.81 15.79
C THR A 146 -0.99 -3.19 16.19
N ILE A 147 -1.96 -3.25 17.12
CA ILE A 147 -2.49 -4.52 17.61
C ILE A 147 -3.30 -5.23 16.54
N TRP A 148 -4.20 -4.53 15.88
CA TRP A 148 -5.06 -5.12 14.84
C TRP A 148 -4.33 -5.36 13.52
N GLY A 149 -3.29 -4.59 13.26
CA GLY A 149 -2.44 -4.72 12.07
C GLY A 149 -1.56 -5.97 12.04
N HIS A 150 -1.51 -6.75 13.12
CA HIS A 150 -0.68 -7.95 13.20
C HIS A 150 -1.47 -9.18 13.66
N ALA A 151 -1.01 -10.33 13.22
CA ALA A 151 -1.58 -11.59 13.71
C ALA A 151 -1.28 -11.79 15.21
N PRO A 152 -2.19 -12.46 15.96
CA PRO A 152 -2.11 -12.53 17.42
C PRO A 152 -0.82 -13.18 17.98
N GLN A 153 -0.11 -13.99 17.19
CA GLN A 153 1.13 -14.64 17.64
C GLN A 153 2.36 -13.72 17.57
N VAL A 154 2.30 -12.60 16.84
CA VAL A 154 3.44 -11.71 16.62
C VAL A 154 4.06 -11.16 17.90
N PRO A 155 3.28 -10.67 18.90
CA PRO A 155 3.86 -10.22 20.16
C PRO A 155 4.47 -11.35 21.00
N LEU A 156 4.14 -12.61 20.69
CA LEU A 156 4.65 -13.80 21.40
C LEU A 156 5.93 -14.38 20.78
N GLY A 157 6.56 -13.66 19.87
CA GLY A 157 7.80 -14.10 19.21
C GLY A 157 7.62 -14.94 17.95
N GLY A 158 6.41 -15.00 17.39
CA GLY A 158 6.11 -15.69 16.12
C GLY A 158 6.62 -14.98 14.86
N ASN A 159 7.75 -14.29 14.96
CA ASN A 159 8.32 -13.52 13.87
C ASN A 159 9.26 -14.40 13.02
N PRO A 160 9.03 -14.53 11.69
CA PRO A 160 9.93 -15.25 10.79
C PRO A 160 11.29 -14.57 10.62
N ASN A 161 11.40 -13.27 10.91
CA ASN A 161 12.64 -12.51 10.81
C ASN A 161 13.25 -12.29 12.21
N PRO A 162 14.30 -13.06 12.60
CA PRO A 162 14.92 -12.91 13.91
C PRO A 162 15.40 -11.47 14.16
N GLY A 163 15.15 -10.97 15.39
CA GLY A 163 15.59 -9.63 15.80
C GLY A 163 14.72 -8.47 15.35
N MET A 164 13.69 -8.70 14.55
CA MET A 164 12.73 -7.67 14.17
C MET A 164 11.59 -7.57 15.21
N TRP A 165 11.39 -6.42 15.82
CA TRP A 165 10.24 -6.14 16.66
C TRP A 165 9.14 -5.43 15.85
N MET A 166 8.26 -6.19 15.22
CA MET A 166 7.24 -5.69 14.27
C MET A 166 6.32 -4.64 14.88
N TYR A 167 5.86 -4.82 16.11
CA TYR A 167 5.04 -3.82 16.81
C TYR A 167 5.78 -2.50 17.00
N GLY A 168 7.05 -2.55 17.45
CA GLY A 168 7.87 -1.36 17.62
C GLY A 168 8.18 -0.65 16.31
N ASP A 169 8.33 -1.40 15.24
CA ASP A 169 8.54 -0.85 13.91
C ASP A 169 7.31 -0.09 13.42
N THR A 170 6.12 -0.67 13.56
CA THR A 170 4.84 0.01 13.23
C THR A 170 4.64 1.26 14.08
N LEU A 171 4.77 1.14 15.41
CA LEU A 171 4.65 2.28 16.33
C LEU A 171 5.66 3.38 16.01
N ALA A 172 6.90 3.04 15.65
CA ALA A 172 7.93 4.02 15.32
C ALA A 172 7.58 4.83 14.07
N ARG A 173 6.87 4.24 13.09
CA ARG A 173 6.34 4.96 11.91
C ARG A 173 5.18 5.85 12.29
N LEU A 174 4.17 5.29 12.97
CA LEU A 174 2.98 6.03 13.37
C LEU A 174 3.31 7.25 14.24
N ARG A 175 4.28 7.13 15.16
CA ARG A 175 4.72 8.25 16.04
C ARG A 175 5.40 9.41 15.32
N ARG A 176 5.76 9.25 14.04
CA ARG A 176 6.31 10.34 13.21
C ARG A 176 5.23 11.15 12.51
N LEU A 177 3.99 10.66 12.52
CA LEU A 177 2.89 11.35 11.85
C LEU A 177 2.56 12.67 12.55
N ALA A 178 2.25 13.67 11.74
CA ALA A 178 1.61 14.87 12.25
C ALA A 178 0.19 14.57 12.74
N PRO A 179 -0.31 15.31 13.73
CA PRO A 179 -1.68 15.17 14.21
C PRO A 179 -2.70 15.25 13.07
N GLY A 180 -3.69 14.34 13.10
CA GLY A 180 -4.79 14.29 12.13
C GLY A 180 -4.50 13.53 10.84
N VAL A 181 -3.25 13.15 10.53
CA VAL A 181 -2.92 12.41 9.31
C VAL A 181 -3.57 11.02 9.32
N LEU A 182 -3.40 10.24 10.39
CA LEU A 182 -4.04 8.92 10.49
C LEU A 182 -5.57 9.02 10.41
N TYR A 183 -6.18 10.02 11.08
CA TYR A 183 -7.63 10.23 10.99
C TYR A 183 -8.08 10.51 9.55
N ASN A 184 -7.35 11.35 8.82
CA ASN A 184 -7.64 11.66 7.42
C ASN A 184 -7.64 10.38 6.57
N ASP A 185 -6.65 9.55 6.72
CA ASP A 185 -6.47 8.32 5.94
C ASP A 185 -7.56 7.29 6.24
N LEU A 186 -7.83 7.05 7.52
CA LEU A 186 -8.89 6.14 7.94
C LEU A 186 -10.26 6.62 7.46
N LYS A 187 -10.50 7.93 7.51
CA LYS A 187 -11.73 8.52 6.99
C LYS A 187 -11.84 8.35 5.47
N ALA A 188 -10.75 8.55 4.72
CA ALA A 188 -10.74 8.34 3.28
C ALA A 188 -11.06 6.89 2.91
N CYS A 189 -10.54 5.90 3.65
CA CYS A 189 -10.90 4.49 3.48
C CYS A 189 -12.38 4.23 3.76
N ASN A 190 -12.87 4.74 4.90
CA ASN A 190 -14.26 4.56 5.34
C ASN A 190 -15.27 5.14 4.35
N ASP A 191 -14.97 6.28 3.77
CA ASP A 191 -15.87 7.04 2.91
C ASP A 191 -15.80 6.61 1.43
N TYR A 192 -14.79 5.83 1.04
CA TYR A 192 -14.61 5.40 -0.34
C TYR A 192 -15.74 4.46 -0.81
N ALA A 193 -16.52 4.92 -1.78
CA ALA A 193 -17.68 4.21 -2.31
C ALA A 193 -17.50 3.68 -3.75
N GLY A 194 -16.42 4.06 -4.45
CA GLY A 194 -16.20 3.79 -5.88
C GLY A 194 -15.67 2.39 -6.23
N GLY A 195 -15.34 1.52 -5.25
CA GLY A 195 -14.53 0.32 -5.47
C GLY A 195 -15.09 -0.70 -6.46
N LEU A 196 -16.40 -0.99 -6.43
CA LEU A 196 -16.99 -1.94 -7.39
C LEU A 196 -17.09 -1.35 -8.82
N GLU A 197 -17.29 -0.05 -8.92
CA GLU A 197 -17.28 0.63 -10.21
C GLU A 197 -15.87 0.63 -10.81
N SER A 198 -14.86 0.94 -10.00
CA SER A 198 -13.44 0.90 -10.39
C SER A 198 -13.01 -0.53 -10.75
N ALA A 199 -13.43 -1.54 -9.98
CA ALA A 199 -13.19 -2.93 -10.29
C ALA A 199 -13.79 -3.36 -11.65
N ALA A 200 -14.99 -2.90 -11.96
CA ALA A 200 -15.66 -3.17 -13.24
C ALA A 200 -14.96 -2.51 -14.45
N LYS A 201 -14.30 -1.37 -14.23
CA LYS A 201 -13.56 -0.63 -15.26
C LYS A 201 -12.12 -1.13 -15.47
N LEU A 202 -11.64 -1.99 -14.59
CA LEU A 202 -10.25 -2.43 -14.62
C LEU A 202 -9.94 -3.21 -15.92
N ARG A 203 -8.85 -2.85 -16.59
CA ARG A 203 -8.42 -3.43 -17.88
C ARG A 203 -7.06 -4.13 -17.81
N CYS A 204 -6.44 -4.17 -16.64
CA CYS A 204 -5.17 -4.83 -16.44
C CYS A 204 -5.30 -6.02 -15.48
N PRO A 205 -4.36 -6.97 -15.50
CA PRO A 205 -4.33 -8.06 -14.53
C PRO A 205 -4.26 -7.56 -13.10
N ALA A 206 -4.95 -8.25 -12.17
CA ALA A 206 -4.96 -7.94 -10.75
C ALA A 206 -4.57 -9.17 -9.92
N LEU A 207 -3.73 -8.94 -8.89
CA LEU A 207 -3.36 -9.91 -7.86
C LEU A 207 -3.85 -9.41 -6.51
N PHE A 208 -4.49 -10.28 -5.74
CA PHE A 208 -4.81 -10.07 -4.34
C PHE A 208 -3.86 -10.90 -3.48
N ILE A 209 -3.21 -10.27 -2.49
CA ILE A 209 -2.41 -10.94 -1.47
C ILE A 209 -3.07 -10.67 -0.12
N LEU A 210 -3.59 -11.71 0.52
CA LEU A 210 -4.46 -11.60 1.69
C LEU A 210 -3.86 -12.36 2.87
N GLY A 211 -3.95 -11.79 4.06
CA GLY A 211 -3.56 -12.46 5.31
C GLY A 211 -4.73 -13.27 5.88
N ARG A 212 -4.54 -14.57 6.14
CA ARG A 212 -5.60 -15.40 6.71
C ARG A 212 -6.05 -14.93 8.11
N ARG A 213 -5.13 -14.33 8.86
CA ARG A 213 -5.36 -13.83 10.21
C ARG A 213 -5.57 -12.31 10.28
N ASP A 214 -5.78 -11.70 9.14
CA ASP A 214 -6.06 -10.27 9.03
C ASP A 214 -7.45 -9.96 9.62
N VAL A 215 -7.49 -9.18 10.68
CA VAL A 215 -8.74 -8.77 11.34
C VAL A 215 -9.20 -7.39 10.86
N MET A 216 -8.30 -6.59 10.23
CA MET A 216 -8.65 -5.28 9.68
C MET A 216 -9.32 -5.43 8.30
N THR A 217 -8.73 -6.24 7.42
CA THR A 217 -9.25 -6.54 6.09
C THR A 217 -9.28 -8.06 5.86
N PRO A 218 -10.19 -8.78 6.53
CA PRO A 218 -10.24 -10.23 6.44
C PRO A 218 -10.47 -10.70 5.00
N PRO A 219 -9.91 -11.85 4.57
CA PRO A 219 -9.95 -12.31 3.16
C PRO A 219 -11.34 -12.28 2.52
N ARG A 220 -12.39 -12.57 3.31
CA ARG A 220 -13.78 -12.49 2.84
C ARG A 220 -14.22 -11.10 2.39
N ALA A 221 -13.61 -10.05 2.96
CA ALA A 221 -13.94 -8.67 2.62
C ALA A 221 -13.36 -8.21 1.28
N ALA A 222 -12.39 -8.94 0.71
CA ALA A 222 -11.88 -8.70 -0.64
C ALA A 222 -12.73 -9.38 -1.72
N GLN A 223 -13.59 -10.33 -1.35
CA GLN A 223 -14.34 -11.17 -2.28
C GLN A 223 -15.17 -10.37 -3.30
N PRO A 224 -15.88 -9.28 -2.93
CA PRO A 224 -16.64 -8.47 -3.89
C PRO A 224 -15.78 -7.90 -5.03
N LEU A 225 -14.53 -7.50 -4.74
CA LEU A 225 -13.59 -7.01 -5.74
C LEU A 225 -13.05 -8.16 -6.60
N ILE A 226 -12.70 -9.30 -5.99
CA ILE A 226 -12.18 -10.49 -6.68
C ILE A 226 -13.20 -10.99 -7.71
N GLU A 227 -14.46 -11.09 -7.33
CA GLU A 227 -15.53 -11.52 -8.22
C GLU A 227 -15.81 -10.54 -9.36
N LYS A 228 -15.63 -9.25 -9.08
CA LYS A 228 -15.89 -8.19 -10.05
C LYS A 228 -14.79 -8.05 -11.10
N ILE A 229 -13.54 -8.37 -10.75
CA ILE A 229 -12.38 -8.21 -11.64
C ILE A 229 -12.16 -9.50 -12.44
N LYS A 230 -12.36 -9.42 -13.74
CA LYS A 230 -12.16 -10.57 -14.62
C LYS A 230 -10.72 -11.08 -14.60
N GLY A 231 -10.55 -12.36 -14.25
CA GLY A 231 -9.23 -13.00 -14.22
C GLY A 231 -8.35 -12.57 -13.04
N ALA A 232 -8.95 -12.01 -11.98
CA ALA A 232 -8.24 -11.73 -10.74
C ALA A 232 -7.59 -13.01 -10.18
N LYS A 233 -6.34 -12.88 -9.74
CA LYS A 233 -5.64 -13.92 -8.98
C LYS A 233 -5.68 -13.56 -7.49
N ALA A 234 -5.77 -14.57 -6.61
CA ALA A 234 -5.72 -14.37 -5.17
C ALA A 234 -4.81 -15.39 -4.51
N VAL A 235 -3.96 -14.91 -3.61
CA VAL A 235 -3.09 -15.73 -2.75
C VAL A 235 -3.39 -15.36 -1.30
N THR A 236 -3.60 -16.38 -0.46
CA THR A 236 -3.82 -16.16 0.98
C THR A 236 -2.65 -16.72 1.76
N LEU A 237 -2.03 -15.89 2.60
CA LEU A 237 -0.89 -16.24 3.45
C LEU A 237 -1.38 -16.67 4.83
N ASP A 238 -1.19 -17.95 5.18
CA ASP A 238 -1.84 -18.58 6.34
C ASP A 238 -1.42 -18.01 7.69
N ALA A 239 -0.16 -17.61 7.85
CA ALA A 239 0.39 -17.15 9.12
C ALA A 239 0.31 -15.62 9.32
N SER A 240 -0.15 -14.87 8.31
CA SER A 240 -0.09 -13.42 8.31
C SER A 240 -1.40 -12.76 8.72
N GLY A 241 -1.29 -11.65 9.47
CA GLY A 241 -2.32 -10.65 9.67
C GLY A 241 -2.31 -9.60 8.56
N HIS A 242 -2.54 -8.34 8.92
CA HIS A 242 -2.61 -7.21 7.98
C HIS A 242 -1.23 -6.73 7.53
N SER A 243 -0.20 -6.92 8.34
CA SER A 243 1.19 -6.50 8.08
C SER A 243 1.97 -7.51 7.24
N LEU A 244 1.39 -7.98 6.12
CA LEU A 244 1.92 -9.08 5.28
C LEU A 244 3.39 -8.89 4.90
N MET A 245 3.81 -7.66 4.58
CA MET A 245 5.16 -7.32 4.18
C MET A 245 6.20 -7.60 5.27
N ALA A 246 5.79 -7.56 6.54
CA ALA A 246 6.64 -7.81 7.70
C ALA A 246 6.43 -9.23 8.26
N GLU A 247 5.19 -9.71 8.32
CA GLU A 247 4.82 -10.99 8.90
C GLU A 247 5.14 -12.20 8.01
N ALA A 248 5.06 -12.02 6.69
CA ALA A 248 5.34 -13.03 5.68
C ALA A 248 6.12 -12.40 4.50
N PRO A 249 7.32 -11.83 4.74
CA PRO A 249 8.05 -11.02 3.76
C PRO A 249 8.40 -11.80 2.51
N ASP A 250 8.89 -13.03 2.66
CA ASP A 250 9.32 -13.88 1.53
C ASP A 250 8.11 -14.34 0.72
N ALA A 251 7.07 -14.85 1.36
CA ALA A 251 5.86 -15.29 0.66
C ALA A 251 5.14 -14.12 -0.05
N THR A 252 5.15 -12.93 0.55
CA THR A 252 4.63 -11.71 -0.09
C THR A 252 5.49 -11.33 -1.30
N LEU A 253 6.81 -11.41 -1.17
CA LEU A 253 7.74 -11.12 -2.25
C LEU A 253 7.62 -12.14 -3.39
N ASP A 254 7.55 -13.45 -3.09
CA ASP A 254 7.42 -14.51 -4.08
C ASP A 254 6.14 -14.35 -4.91
N ALA A 255 5.01 -14.05 -4.27
CA ALA A 255 3.75 -13.77 -4.95
C ALA A 255 3.86 -12.55 -5.89
N LEU A 256 4.58 -11.51 -5.48
CA LEU A 256 4.84 -10.33 -6.32
C LEU A 256 5.79 -10.66 -7.48
N ILE A 257 6.84 -11.44 -7.26
CA ILE A 257 7.79 -11.86 -8.31
C ILE A 257 7.09 -12.70 -9.39
N GLU A 258 6.26 -13.65 -8.98
CA GLU A 258 5.48 -14.46 -9.91
C GLU A 258 4.52 -13.60 -10.75
N PHE A 259 3.91 -12.60 -10.13
CA PHE A 259 2.94 -11.74 -10.79
C PHE A 259 3.56 -10.64 -11.64
N PHE A 260 4.72 -10.12 -11.24
CA PHE A 260 5.52 -9.14 -12.00
C PHE A 260 6.80 -9.84 -12.51
N PRO A 261 6.70 -10.76 -13.48
CA PRO A 261 7.87 -11.45 -14.00
C PRO A 261 8.81 -10.44 -14.65
N ARG A 262 10.11 -10.70 -14.55
CA ARG A 262 11.10 -9.98 -15.37
C ARG A 262 10.66 -10.09 -16.82
N GLY A 263 10.61 -9.00 -17.54
CA GLY A 263 10.66 -9.06 -18.98
C GLY A 263 11.89 -9.90 -19.34
N ALA A 264 11.72 -10.94 -20.15
CA ALA A 264 12.84 -11.65 -20.71
C ALA A 264 13.78 -10.59 -21.29
N ASP A 265 14.99 -10.56 -20.80
CA ASP A 265 16.12 -9.72 -21.17
C ASP A 265 15.81 -8.64 -22.24
N LEU A 266 15.59 -7.39 -21.77
CA LEU A 266 15.73 -6.21 -22.60
C LEU A 266 17.18 -5.78 -22.62
#